data_ebdeddc7bed2d50a87d0383ae29d427e
#
_entry.id   ebdeddc7bed2d50a87d0383ae29d427e
#
_cell.length_a   1.000
_cell.length_b   1.000
_cell.length_c   1.000
_cell.angle_alpha   90.00
_cell.angle_beta   90.00
_cell.angle_gamma   90.00
#
_symmetry.space_group_name_H-M   'P 1'
#
loop_
_entity.id
_entity.type
_entity.pdbx_description
1 polymer ?
#
loop_
_entity_poly.entity_id
_entity_poly.type
_entity_poly.pdbx_seq_one_letter_code
_entity_poly.pdbx_strand_id
1 'polypeptide(L)'
;MASIPANRMGRGGFEPTQLDFEELKRLIHGKLVDKLDLTRLGDLEGDTLRREIRLVVEHLCDTENPLLNRSERERLIEEVLDETFGFGPLEILLKEEGVADIMINGPKNIFIEKNGRITKSNVTFRDNDHLMQILDRIVSKVGRRIDETCPMCDARLPDGSRVNAIIPPLALDGPSLTIRRFGSNPLTLEDLLRFGAFTPEIVMFLEGAVKARLNMVISGGTGSGKTTLLNTLSSFIPGDQRMITIEDAAELQLQQDHVLRLETRPPNIEGKGMVNATDLVKNALRMRPDRIIIGECRGPE
;
A
#
# COMPACT_ATOMS: atom_id res chain seq x y z
N MET A 1 -2.94 70.11 39.76
CA MET A 1 -1.82 69.85 38.83
C MET A 1 -2.01 68.40 38.38
N ALA A 2 -2.54 68.24 37.16
CA ALA A 2 -2.83 66.93 36.61
C ALA A 2 -1.70 66.63 35.58
N SER A 3 -1.03 65.51 35.76
CA SER A 3 0.01 65.00 34.88
C SER A 3 -0.59 64.18 33.76
N ILE A 4 -0.30 64.53 32.52
CA ILE A 4 -0.68 63.85 31.27
C ILE A 4 0.24 62.62 31.08
N PRO A 5 -0.26 61.44 30.78
CA PRO A 5 0.59 60.32 30.43
C PRO A 5 0.96 60.37 28.94
N ALA A 6 2.24 60.16 28.65
CA ALA A 6 2.82 60.11 27.34
C ALA A 6 2.33 58.90 26.55
N ASN A 7 1.77 59.14 25.37
CA ASN A 7 1.34 58.16 24.40
C ASN A 7 2.59 57.49 23.75
N ARG A 8 2.87 56.22 24.08
CA ARG A 8 3.85 55.41 23.36
C ARG A 8 3.22 54.88 22.05
N MET A 9 3.55 55.50 20.97
CA MET A 9 3.36 54.94 19.63
C MET A 9 4.11 53.59 19.55
N GLY A 10 3.39 52.51 19.58
CA GLY A 10 3.89 51.20 19.23
C GLY A 10 4.22 51.16 17.74
N ARG A 11 5.49 50.98 17.40
CA ARG A 11 5.91 50.57 16.07
C ARG A 11 5.39 49.15 15.84
N GLY A 12 4.34 49.02 15.05
CA GLY A 12 3.90 47.76 14.48
C GLY A 12 4.98 47.28 13.50
N GLY A 13 5.91 46.48 13.98
CA GLY A 13 6.74 45.67 13.10
C GLY A 13 5.85 44.62 12.46
N PHE A 14 5.74 44.61 11.17
CA PHE A 14 5.25 43.45 10.43
C PHE A 14 6.28 42.35 10.66
N GLU A 15 6.01 41.44 11.59
CA GLU A 15 6.65 40.10 11.61
C GLU A 15 6.11 39.39 10.38
N PRO A 16 6.94 38.92 9.46
CA PRO A 16 6.48 38.06 8.38
C PRO A 16 5.87 36.79 9.05
N THR A 17 4.58 36.60 8.89
CA THR A 17 3.87 35.41 9.29
C THR A 17 4.60 34.25 8.64
N GLN A 18 5.31 33.44 9.40
CA GLN A 18 5.87 32.18 8.93
C GLN A 18 4.68 31.35 8.42
N LEU A 19 4.62 31.12 7.12
CA LEU A 19 3.66 30.21 6.50
C LEU A 19 3.78 28.86 7.23
N ASP A 20 2.68 28.30 7.65
CA ASP A 20 2.65 26.94 8.18
C ASP A 20 3.20 25.98 7.10
N PHE A 21 3.90 24.93 7.53
CA PHE A 21 4.54 23.97 6.63
C PHE A 21 3.56 23.42 5.57
N GLU A 22 2.32 23.17 5.97
CA GLU A 22 1.26 22.69 5.06
C GLU A 22 0.81 23.77 4.05
N GLU A 23 0.78 25.04 4.46
CA GLU A 23 0.47 26.14 3.55
C GLU A 23 1.58 26.36 2.54
N LEU A 24 2.84 26.27 2.97
CA LEU A 24 4.00 26.36 2.10
C LEU A 24 4.04 25.21 1.09
N LYS A 25 3.75 23.97 1.52
CA LYS A 25 3.65 22.80 0.64
C LYS A 25 2.61 23.04 -0.46
N ARG A 26 1.43 23.53 -0.11
CA ARG A 26 0.36 23.86 -1.07
C ARG A 26 0.78 24.93 -2.07
N LEU A 27 1.41 25.99 -1.57
CA LEU A 27 1.89 27.09 -2.41
C LEU A 27 2.91 26.57 -3.45
N ILE A 28 3.88 25.79 -2.99
CA ILE A 28 4.92 25.22 -3.86
C ILE A 28 4.33 24.24 -4.86
N HIS A 29 3.43 23.33 -4.42
CA HIS A 29 2.75 22.40 -5.32
C HIS A 29 1.90 23.13 -6.37
N GLY A 30 1.14 24.16 -5.99
CA GLY A 30 0.38 24.98 -6.94
C GLY A 30 1.29 25.66 -7.97
N LYS A 31 2.36 26.32 -7.53
CA LYS A 31 3.34 26.95 -8.43
C LYS A 31 4.09 25.94 -9.31
N LEU A 32 4.32 24.74 -8.82
CA LEU A 32 4.88 23.66 -9.62
C LEU A 32 3.95 23.32 -10.78
N VAL A 33 2.66 23.07 -10.49
CA VAL A 33 1.65 22.75 -11.52
C VAL A 33 1.56 23.87 -12.57
N ASP A 34 1.58 25.15 -12.16
CA ASP A 34 1.53 26.30 -13.06
C ASP A 34 2.77 26.44 -13.95
N LYS A 35 3.93 25.98 -13.45
CA LYS A 35 5.22 26.04 -14.18
C LYS A 35 5.50 24.79 -15.04
N LEU A 36 4.76 23.70 -14.82
CA LEU A 36 4.91 22.47 -15.60
C LEU A 36 4.41 22.69 -17.04
N ASP A 37 5.33 22.88 -17.95
CA ASP A 37 5.04 22.84 -19.38
C ASP A 37 4.93 21.39 -19.84
N LEU A 38 3.68 20.90 -19.86
CA LEU A 38 3.34 19.51 -20.21
C LEU A 38 3.86 19.10 -21.61
N THR A 39 4.11 20.07 -22.49
CA THR A 39 4.65 19.81 -23.83
C THR A 39 6.13 19.44 -23.83
N ARG A 40 6.90 19.94 -22.86
CA ARG A 40 8.32 19.60 -22.67
C ARG A 40 8.55 18.36 -21.84
N LEU A 41 7.56 17.95 -21.06
CA LEU A 41 7.66 16.81 -20.14
C LEU A 41 7.24 15.49 -20.80
N GLY A 42 6.52 15.53 -21.93
CA GLY A 42 6.03 14.36 -22.66
C GLY A 42 7.12 13.44 -23.19
N ASP A 43 8.35 13.97 -23.36
CA ASP A 43 9.48 13.22 -23.91
C ASP A 43 10.45 12.67 -22.81
N LEU A 44 10.17 12.95 -21.52
CA LEU A 44 11.03 12.53 -20.42
C LEU A 44 10.47 11.30 -19.70
N GLU A 45 11.27 10.25 -19.61
CA GLU A 45 10.90 9.02 -18.88
C GLU A 45 11.14 9.16 -17.36
N GLY A 46 10.25 8.56 -16.59
CA GLY A 46 10.11 8.44 -15.13
C GLY A 46 11.19 9.07 -14.23
N ASP A 47 12.40 8.52 -14.19
CA ASP A 47 13.46 8.95 -13.27
C ASP A 47 14.07 10.31 -13.66
N THR A 48 14.16 10.60 -14.97
CA THR A 48 14.67 11.87 -15.45
C THR A 48 13.68 13.00 -15.17
N LEU A 49 12.40 12.74 -15.42
CA LEU A 49 11.32 13.66 -15.08
C LEU A 49 11.28 13.97 -13.58
N ARG A 50 11.42 12.96 -12.73
CA ARG A 50 11.45 13.14 -11.27
C ARG A 50 12.62 14.03 -10.83
N ARG A 51 13.80 13.87 -11.44
CA ARG A 51 14.98 14.71 -11.15
C ARG A 51 14.77 16.16 -11.57
N GLU A 52 14.26 16.41 -12.77
CA GLU A 52 13.97 17.77 -13.25
C GLU A 52 12.95 18.49 -12.36
N ILE A 53 11.88 17.79 -11.98
CA ILE A 53 10.87 18.37 -11.10
C ILE A 53 11.44 18.61 -9.69
N ARG A 54 12.31 17.74 -9.18
CA ARG A 54 13.00 17.98 -7.92
C ARG A 54 13.77 19.30 -7.95
N LEU A 55 14.54 19.58 -9.01
CA LEU A 55 15.28 20.85 -9.17
C LEU A 55 14.35 22.06 -9.19
N VAL A 56 13.20 21.95 -9.85
CA VAL A 56 12.20 23.03 -9.86
C VAL A 56 11.63 23.25 -8.46
N VAL A 57 11.31 22.19 -7.73
CA VAL A 57 10.81 22.28 -6.35
C VAL A 57 11.86 22.87 -5.41
N GLU A 58 13.13 22.46 -5.54
CA GLU A 58 14.24 23.03 -4.78
C GLU A 58 14.36 24.56 -5.00
N HIS A 59 14.31 24.98 -6.25
CA HIS A 59 14.32 26.41 -6.60
C HIS A 59 13.11 27.17 -6.04
N LEU A 60 11.92 26.55 -6.06
CA LEU A 60 10.72 27.14 -5.46
C LEU A 60 10.85 27.27 -3.95
N CYS A 61 11.40 26.26 -3.26
CA CYS A 61 11.66 26.33 -1.82
C CYS A 61 12.59 27.49 -1.48
N ASP A 62 13.68 27.70 -2.24
CA ASP A 62 14.63 28.79 -2.03
C ASP A 62 14.02 30.18 -2.26
N THR A 63 13.06 30.24 -3.18
CA THR A 63 12.42 31.54 -3.53
C THR A 63 11.31 31.89 -2.54
N GLU A 64 10.51 30.93 -2.11
CA GLU A 64 9.31 31.18 -1.30
C GLU A 64 9.61 31.23 0.20
N ASN A 65 10.55 30.42 0.69
CA ASN A 65 10.97 30.44 2.10
C ASN A 65 12.44 30.06 2.27
N PRO A 66 13.36 31.01 2.13
CA PRO A 66 14.80 30.79 2.28
C PRO A 66 15.22 30.43 3.73
N LEU A 67 14.31 30.54 4.71
CA LEU A 67 14.60 30.29 6.13
C LEU A 67 14.38 28.84 6.53
N LEU A 68 13.89 27.97 5.64
CA LEU A 68 13.77 26.54 5.90
C LEU A 68 15.15 25.95 6.24
N ASN A 69 15.20 25.18 7.31
CA ASN A 69 16.39 24.39 7.58
C ASN A 69 16.53 23.24 6.56
N ARG A 70 17.70 22.64 6.49
CA ARG A 70 18.00 21.59 5.51
C ARG A 70 17.05 20.39 5.59
N SER A 71 16.69 19.99 6.80
CA SER A 71 15.80 18.82 7.03
C SER A 71 14.36 19.14 6.63
N GLU A 72 13.86 20.31 6.96
CA GLU A 72 12.52 20.78 6.57
C GLU A 72 12.39 20.92 5.06
N ARG A 73 13.43 21.48 4.41
CA ARG A 73 13.49 21.58 2.96
C ARG A 73 13.43 20.20 2.28
N GLU A 74 14.28 19.28 2.69
CA GLU A 74 14.31 17.95 2.11
C GLU A 74 12.98 17.22 2.29
N ARG A 75 12.38 17.33 3.47
CA ARG A 75 11.05 16.80 3.75
C ARG A 75 9.99 17.41 2.85
N LEU A 76 10.01 18.74 2.67
CA LEU A 76 9.05 19.46 1.82
C LEU A 76 9.17 19.02 0.35
N ILE A 77 10.40 18.90 -0.15
CA ILE A 77 10.67 18.41 -1.50
C ILE A 77 10.11 17.01 -1.71
N GLU A 78 10.41 16.07 -0.80
CA GLU A 78 9.90 14.70 -0.91
C GLU A 78 8.38 14.65 -0.82
N GLU A 79 7.75 15.40 0.08
CA GLU A 79 6.29 15.43 0.20
C GLU A 79 5.62 16.05 -1.06
N VAL A 80 6.22 17.06 -1.69
CA VAL A 80 5.72 17.63 -2.96
C VAL A 80 5.89 16.63 -4.11
N LEU A 81 7.00 15.90 -4.16
CA LEU A 81 7.21 14.84 -5.15
C LEU A 81 6.25 13.66 -4.96
N ASP A 82 6.02 13.25 -3.71
CA ASP A 82 5.06 12.20 -3.37
C ASP A 82 3.61 12.62 -3.72
N GLU A 83 3.29 13.92 -3.58
CA GLU A 83 1.99 14.48 -4.00
C GLU A 83 1.84 14.49 -5.54
N THR A 84 2.93 14.76 -6.25
CA THR A 84 2.91 14.90 -7.71
C THR A 84 2.94 13.55 -8.42
N PHE A 85 3.80 12.63 -8.02
CA PHE A 85 4.06 11.35 -8.70
C PHE A 85 3.57 10.12 -7.95
N GLY A 86 3.47 10.22 -6.63
CA GLY A 86 3.10 9.14 -5.75
C GLY A 86 1.63 9.18 -5.34
N PHE A 87 1.39 8.66 -4.16
CA PHE A 87 0.09 8.61 -3.52
C PHE A 87 -0.06 9.65 -2.40
N GLY A 88 0.64 10.80 -2.53
CA GLY A 88 0.57 11.90 -1.58
C GLY A 88 0.90 11.48 -0.14
N PRO A 89 0.09 11.89 0.86
CA PRO A 89 0.35 11.57 2.26
C PRO A 89 0.47 10.09 2.57
N LEU A 90 -0.10 9.22 1.73
CA LEU A 90 -0.06 7.78 1.89
C LEU A 90 1.34 7.20 1.75
N GLU A 91 2.22 7.86 0.98
CA GLU A 91 3.60 7.42 0.76
C GLU A 91 4.38 7.27 2.07
N ILE A 92 4.11 8.13 3.05
CA ILE A 92 4.72 8.06 4.39
C ILE A 92 4.43 6.70 5.03
N LEU A 93 3.16 6.26 4.97
CA LEU A 93 2.73 4.99 5.55
C LEU A 93 3.18 3.78 4.73
N LEU A 94 3.25 3.93 3.41
CA LEU A 94 3.76 2.89 2.52
C LEU A 94 5.27 2.66 2.66
N LYS A 95 6.02 3.67 3.08
CA LYS A 95 7.47 3.58 3.35
C LYS A 95 7.77 3.13 4.79
N GLU A 96 6.79 3.21 5.70
CA GLU A 96 6.99 2.87 7.12
C GLU A 96 7.16 1.36 7.31
N GLU A 97 8.26 0.97 7.96
CA GLU A 97 8.54 -0.44 8.26
C GLU A 97 7.60 -1.02 9.31
N GLY A 98 7.21 -2.27 9.11
CA GLY A 98 6.37 -3.01 10.06
C GLY A 98 4.87 -2.70 9.98
N VAL A 99 4.45 -1.76 9.13
CA VAL A 99 3.02 -1.53 8.83
C VAL A 99 2.52 -2.67 7.95
N ALA A 100 1.51 -3.40 8.42
CA ALA A 100 0.88 -4.51 7.70
C ALA A 100 -0.37 -4.05 6.93
N ASP A 101 -1.27 -3.37 7.61
CA ASP A 101 -2.51 -2.85 7.02
C ASP A 101 -2.61 -1.33 7.23
N ILE A 102 -3.12 -0.63 6.22
CA ILE A 102 -3.45 0.80 6.26
C ILE A 102 -4.95 0.92 5.99
N MET A 103 -5.68 1.53 6.91
CA MET A 103 -7.14 1.67 6.86
C MET A 103 -7.52 3.15 6.90
N ILE A 104 -8.09 3.65 5.81
CA ILE A 104 -8.49 5.05 5.63
C ILE A 104 -10.01 5.11 5.63
N ASN A 105 -10.58 5.73 6.65
CA ASN A 105 -12.02 5.94 6.82
C ASN A 105 -12.32 7.43 6.70
N GLY A 106 -12.31 7.93 5.45
CA GLY A 106 -12.35 9.36 5.18
C GLY A 106 -11.01 10.06 5.45
N PRO A 107 -10.91 11.38 5.17
CA PRO A 107 -9.63 12.09 5.07
C PRO A 107 -8.91 12.29 6.42
N LYS A 108 -9.60 12.20 7.56
CA LYS A 108 -9.06 12.49 8.89
C LYS A 108 -8.92 11.26 9.80
N ASN A 109 -9.44 10.11 9.39
CA ASN A 109 -9.46 8.91 10.21
C ASN A 109 -8.66 7.79 9.53
N ILE A 110 -7.34 7.84 9.73
CA ILE A 110 -6.41 6.88 9.18
C ILE A 110 -5.84 6.03 10.31
N PHE A 111 -5.94 4.73 10.15
CA PHE A 111 -5.44 3.74 11.09
C PHE A 111 -4.42 2.86 10.40
N ILE A 112 -3.43 2.41 11.15
CA ILE A 112 -2.43 1.45 10.68
C ILE A 112 -2.40 0.26 11.63
N GLU A 113 -2.18 -0.92 11.08
CA GLU A 113 -1.84 -2.10 11.86
C GLU A 113 -0.32 -2.29 11.81
N LYS A 114 0.29 -2.30 12.99
CA LYS A 114 1.73 -2.53 13.17
C LYS A 114 1.95 -3.52 14.30
N ASN A 115 2.67 -4.60 14.02
CA ASN A 115 2.92 -5.68 14.99
C ASN A 115 1.64 -6.24 15.63
N GLY A 116 0.58 -6.41 14.85
CA GLY A 116 -0.71 -6.95 15.31
C GLY A 116 -1.54 -5.96 16.15
N ARG A 117 -1.19 -4.68 16.18
CA ARG A 117 -1.93 -3.64 16.91
C ARG A 117 -2.38 -2.54 15.98
N ILE A 118 -3.66 -2.19 16.07
CA ILE A 118 -4.24 -1.08 15.33
C ILE A 118 -4.05 0.21 16.12
N THR A 119 -3.48 1.22 15.47
CA THR A 119 -3.26 2.55 16.04
C THR A 119 -3.69 3.62 15.06
N LYS A 120 -4.14 4.78 15.56
CA LYS A 120 -4.46 5.93 14.71
C LYS A 120 -3.16 6.59 14.25
N SER A 121 -3.05 6.85 12.96
CA SER A 121 -1.95 7.59 12.35
C SER A 121 -2.14 9.11 12.49
N ASN A 122 -1.02 9.84 12.48
CA ASN A 122 -1.01 11.30 12.39
C ASN A 122 -1.13 11.81 10.95
N VAL A 123 -1.01 10.93 9.95
CA VAL A 123 -1.18 11.26 8.55
C VAL A 123 -2.65 11.58 8.28
N THR A 124 -2.91 12.62 7.50
CA THR A 124 -4.27 13.01 7.08
C THR A 124 -4.26 13.48 5.64
N PHE A 125 -5.39 13.33 4.97
CA PHE A 125 -5.66 14.00 3.69
C PHE A 125 -6.30 15.37 3.95
N ARG A 126 -6.21 16.27 3.00
CA ARG A 126 -6.79 17.62 3.08
C ARG A 126 -8.30 17.55 3.29
N ASP A 127 -8.99 16.88 2.38
CA ASP A 127 -10.44 16.74 2.29
C ASP A 127 -10.82 15.45 1.52
N ASN A 128 -12.11 15.22 1.32
CA ASN A 128 -12.61 14.06 0.56
C ASN A 128 -12.15 14.11 -0.90
N ASP A 129 -12.10 15.27 -1.53
CA ASP A 129 -11.70 15.41 -2.93
C ASP A 129 -10.25 15.03 -3.13
N HIS A 130 -9.38 15.44 -2.21
CA HIS A 130 -7.98 15.02 -2.20
C HIS A 130 -7.84 13.49 -2.04
N LEU A 131 -8.59 12.90 -1.10
CA LEU A 131 -8.59 11.45 -0.93
C LEU A 131 -9.11 10.73 -2.19
N MET A 132 -10.17 11.25 -2.83
CA MET A 132 -10.69 10.71 -4.09
C MET A 132 -9.66 10.77 -5.22
N GLN A 133 -8.92 11.87 -5.36
CA GLN A 133 -7.86 12.00 -6.37
C GLN A 133 -6.76 10.96 -6.19
N ILE A 134 -6.32 10.73 -4.94
CA ILE A 134 -5.31 9.71 -4.64
C ILE A 134 -5.87 8.31 -4.89
N LEU A 135 -7.11 8.05 -4.51
CA LEU A 135 -7.80 6.80 -4.71
C LEU A 135 -7.94 6.48 -6.20
N ASP A 136 -8.39 7.44 -7.01
CA ASP A 136 -8.48 7.30 -8.46
C ASP A 136 -7.12 7.02 -9.10
N ARG A 137 -6.07 7.72 -8.65
CA ARG A 137 -4.68 7.49 -9.07
C ARG A 137 -4.21 6.06 -8.77
N ILE A 138 -4.51 5.54 -7.58
CA ILE A 138 -4.18 4.16 -7.18
C ILE A 138 -4.88 3.16 -8.10
N VAL A 139 -6.18 3.32 -8.28
CA VAL A 139 -7.04 2.40 -9.04
C VAL A 139 -6.70 2.43 -10.53
N SER A 140 -6.45 3.63 -11.09
CA SER A 140 -6.05 3.81 -12.48
C SER A 140 -4.69 3.20 -12.82
N LYS A 141 -3.72 3.24 -11.90
CA LYS A 141 -2.40 2.60 -12.10
C LYS A 141 -2.48 1.09 -12.34
N VAL A 142 -3.54 0.44 -11.84
CA VAL A 142 -3.77 -1.00 -12.03
C VAL A 142 -4.82 -1.29 -13.10
N GLY A 143 -5.15 -0.29 -13.94
CA GLY A 143 -6.09 -0.44 -15.05
C GLY A 143 -7.54 -0.66 -14.61
N ARG A 144 -7.91 -0.21 -13.41
CA ARG A 144 -9.27 -0.27 -12.87
C ARG A 144 -9.89 1.13 -12.86
N ARG A 145 -11.19 1.19 -12.59
CA ARG A 145 -11.97 2.43 -12.47
C ARG A 145 -12.83 2.36 -11.21
N ILE A 146 -13.00 3.48 -10.56
CA ILE A 146 -13.93 3.67 -9.45
C ILE A 146 -14.72 4.96 -9.66
N ASP A 147 -16.03 4.86 -9.70
CA ASP A 147 -16.95 5.98 -9.87
C ASP A 147 -18.33 5.62 -9.30
N GLU A 148 -19.30 6.52 -9.41
CA GLU A 148 -20.66 6.29 -8.89
C GLU A 148 -21.36 5.05 -9.47
N THR A 149 -20.98 4.62 -10.67
CA THR A 149 -21.54 3.41 -11.30
C THR A 149 -20.82 2.15 -10.86
N CYS A 150 -19.54 2.27 -10.48
CA CYS A 150 -18.69 1.21 -9.95
C CYS A 150 -18.06 1.70 -8.63
N PRO A 151 -18.84 1.83 -7.54
CA PRO A 151 -18.39 2.50 -6.32
C PRO A 151 -17.46 1.65 -5.43
N MET A 152 -17.09 0.47 -5.87
CA MET A 152 -16.16 -0.44 -5.19
C MET A 152 -15.09 -0.95 -6.15
N CYS A 153 -13.88 -1.09 -5.65
CA CYS A 153 -12.77 -1.63 -6.43
C CYS A 153 -11.84 -2.46 -5.55
N ASP A 154 -11.60 -3.70 -5.97
CA ASP A 154 -10.48 -4.50 -5.50
C ASP A 154 -9.36 -4.44 -6.53
N ALA A 155 -8.15 -4.12 -6.08
CA ALA A 155 -6.99 -3.95 -6.93
C ALA A 155 -5.74 -4.51 -6.27
N ARG A 156 -4.68 -4.65 -7.07
CA ARG A 156 -3.36 -5.05 -6.59
C ARG A 156 -2.32 -4.07 -7.11
N LEU A 157 -1.53 -3.54 -6.21
CA LEU A 157 -0.42 -2.65 -6.56
C LEU A 157 0.75 -3.45 -7.18
N PRO A 158 1.67 -2.79 -7.90
CA PRO A 158 2.83 -3.44 -8.49
C PRO A 158 3.75 -4.13 -7.46
N ASP A 159 3.77 -3.64 -6.21
CA ASP A 159 4.51 -4.25 -5.09
C ASP A 159 3.83 -5.50 -4.52
N GLY A 160 2.65 -5.87 -5.03
CA GLY A 160 1.86 -7.00 -4.58
C GLY A 160 0.83 -6.68 -3.49
N SER A 161 0.82 -5.47 -2.93
CA SER A 161 -0.14 -5.04 -1.92
C SER A 161 -1.58 -5.06 -2.46
N ARG A 162 -2.52 -5.55 -1.65
CA ARG A 162 -3.96 -5.55 -2.00
C ARG A 162 -4.60 -4.25 -1.58
N VAL A 163 -5.44 -3.73 -2.45
CA VAL A 163 -6.19 -2.50 -2.23
C VAL A 163 -7.67 -2.78 -2.37
N ASN A 164 -8.45 -2.45 -1.35
CA ASN A 164 -9.91 -2.38 -1.43
C ASN A 164 -10.33 -0.93 -1.25
N ALA A 165 -11.11 -0.42 -2.19
CA ALA A 165 -11.64 0.93 -2.18
C ALA A 165 -13.16 0.92 -2.28
N ILE A 166 -13.81 1.80 -1.54
CA ILE A 166 -15.26 2.02 -1.61
C ILE A 166 -15.54 3.52 -1.45
N ILE A 167 -16.47 4.03 -2.27
CA ILE A 167 -16.80 5.45 -2.32
C ILE A 167 -18.30 5.69 -2.10
N PRO A 168 -18.73 6.93 -1.86
CA PRO A 168 -20.16 7.28 -1.89
C PRO A 168 -20.81 6.88 -3.23
N PRO A 169 -22.11 6.50 -3.26
CA PRO A 169 -23.06 6.59 -2.14
C PRO A 169 -23.03 5.42 -1.16
N LEU A 170 -22.18 4.38 -1.38
CA LEU A 170 -22.12 3.21 -0.51
C LEU A 170 -21.34 3.48 0.78
N ALA A 171 -20.26 4.25 0.70
CA ALA A 171 -19.48 4.69 1.85
C ALA A 171 -20.09 5.99 2.41
N LEU A 172 -20.90 5.88 3.46
CA LEU A 172 -21.70 6.99 4.00
C LEU A 172 -20.86 8.11 4.63
N ASP A 173 -19.72 7.76 5.21
CA ASP A 173 -18.83 8.71 5.91
C ASP A 173 -17.73 9.29 4.99
N GLY A 174 -17.85 9.05 3.68
CA GLY A 174 -16.86 9.45 2.68
C GLY A 174 -16.07 8.29 2.10
N PRO A 175 -15.10 8.57 1.21
CA PRO A 175 -14.29 7.52 0.59
C PRO A 175 -13.52 6.71 1.64
N SER A 176 -13.47 5.40 1.46
CA SER A 176 -12.68 4.50 2.31
C SER A 176 -11.72 3.67 1.45
N LEU A 177 -10.52 3.48 1.99
CA LEU A 177 -9.45 2.74 1.33
C LEU A 177 -8.76 1.85 2.36
N THR A 178 -8.66 0.57 2.04
CA THR A 178 -7.88 -0.37 2.85
C THR A 178 -6.76 -0.93 1.99
N ILE A 179 -5.53 -0.85 2.48
CA ILE A 179 -4.35 -1.43 1.83
C ILE A 179 -3.76 -2.47 2.76
N ARG A 180 -3.76 -3.73 2.32
CA ARG A 180 -3.00 -4.80 2.95
C ARG A 180 -1.66 -4.91 2.25
N ARG A 181 -0.60 -4.57 2.95
CA ARG A 181 0.74 -4.60 2.39
C ARG A 181 1.20 -6.04 2.15
N PHE A 182 1.82 -6.24 1.01
CA PHE A 182 2.50 -7.49 0.74
C PHE A 182 3.76 -7.57 1.65
N GLY A 183 3.82 -8.57 2.53
CA GLY A 183 4.91 -8.70 3.48
C GLY A 183 6.26 -8.86 2.76
N SER A 184 7.17 -7.94 3.00
CA SER A 184 8.51 -7.97 2.42
C SER A 184 9.39 -9.10 2.97
N ASN A 185 9.11 -9.55 4.21
CA ASN A 185 9.87 -10.58 4.90
C ASN A 185 8.91 -11.63 5.49
N PRO A 186 8.72 -12.76 4.80
CA PRO A 186 7.94 -13.86 5.38
C PRO A 186 8.64 -14.40 6.64
N LEU A 187 7.87 -14.72 7.66
CA LEU A 187 8.39 -15.35 8.87
C LEU A 187 9.02 -16.70 8.51
N THR A 188 10.22 -16.92 9.01
CA THR A 188 10.95 -18.18 8.84
C THR A 188 10.50 -19.22 9.86
N LEU A 189 10.91 -20.46 9.65
CA LEU A 189 10.70 -21.54 10.63
C LEU A 189 11.36 -21.22 11.97
N GLU A 190 12.56 -20.65 11.92
CA GLU A 190 13.32 -20.25 13.12
C GLU A 190 12.57 -19.17 13.91
N ASP A 191 11.93 -18.24 13.23
CA ASP A 191 11.09 -17.22 13.88
C ASP A 191 9.90 -17.86 14.60
N LEU A 192 9.23 -18.82 13.96
CA LEU A 192 8.07 -19.51 14.55
C LEU A 192 8.47 -20.36 15.76
N LEU A 193 9.63 -21.00 15.73
CA LEU A 193 10.20 -21.70 16.89
C LEU A 193 10.54 -20.72 18.01
N ARG A 194 11.19 -19.60 17.69
CA ARG A 194 11.56 -18.55 18.66
C ARG A 194 10.33 -17.93 19.33
N PHE A 195 9.23 -17.75 18.60
CA PHE A 195 7.97 -17.22 19.13
C PHE A 195 7.17 -18.27 19.91
N GLY A 196 7.63 -19.55 19.94
CA GLY A 196 6.91 -20.63 20.59
C GLY A 196 5.62 -21.06 19.87
N ALA A 197 5.47 -20.70 18.59
CA ALA A 197 4.34 -21.14 17.77
C ALA A 197 4.41 -22.66 17.49
N PHE A 198 5.62 -23.20 17.42
CA PHE A 198 5.88 -24.65 17.25
C PHE A 198 6.91 -25.12 18.25
N THR A 199 6.85 -26.44 18.57
CA THR A 199 7.94 -27.17 19.19
C THR A 199 8.74 -27.92 18.11
N PRO A 200 9.99 -28.31 18.37
CA PRO A 200 10.80 -29.08 17.41
C PRO A 200 10.13 -30.41 17.00
N GLU A 201 9.40 -31.05 17.90
CA GLU A 201 8.69 -32.31 17.62
C GLU A 201 7.53 -32.11 16.63
N ILE A 202 6.79 -30.99 16.78
CA ILE A 202 5.72 -30.62 15.84
C ILE A 202 6.33 -30.35 14.45
N VAL A 203 7.45 -29.63 14.38
CA VAL A 203 8.17 -29.35 13.13
C VAL A 203 8.58 -30.66 12.45
N MET A 204 9.19 -31.60 13.19
CA MET A 204 9.61 -32.89 12.66
C MET A 204 8.41 -33.69 12.11
N PHE A 205 7.28 -33.67 12.81
CA PHE A 205 6.06 -34.33 12.35
C PHE A 205 5.52 -33.69 11.06
N LEU A 206 5.44 -32.36 11.00
CA LEU A 206 4.92 -31.63 9.85
C LEU A 206 5.84 -31.78 8.62
N GLU A 207 7.14 -31.76 8.82
CA GLU A 207 8.12 -32.02 7.76
C GLU A 207 7.94 -33.44 7.19
N GLY A 208 7.78 -34.45 8.07
CA GLY A 208 7.50 -35.82 7.67
C GLY A 208 6.19 -35.93 6.88
N ALA A 209 5.12 -35.27 7.32
CA ALA A 209 3.84 -35.24 6.64
C ALA A 209 3.92 -34.62 5.24
N VAL A 210 4.64 -33.50 5.10
CA VAL A 210 4.89 -32.85 3.79
C VAL A 210 5.68 -33.76 2.87
N LYS A 211 6.79 -34.36 3.35
CA LYS A 211 7.62 -35.28 2.55
C LYS A 211 6.84 -36.53 2.15
N ALA A 212 5.97 -37.04 3.00
CA ALA A 212 5.07 -38.18 2.72
C ALA A 212 3.92 -37.82 1.75
N ARG A 213 3.83 -36.58 1.28
CA ARG A 213 2.78 -36.10 0.36
C ARG A 213 1.34 -36.22 0.93
N LEU A 214 1.18 -36.06 2.24
CA LEU A 214 -0.15 -36.06 2.82
C LEU A 214 -0.93 -34.79 2.39
N ASN A 215 -2.23 -34.96 2.15
CA ASN A 215 -3.12 -33.83 1.96
C ASN A 215 -3.31 -33.10 3.30
N MET A 216 -3.18 -31.78 3.29
CA MET A 216 -3.22 -30.96 4.48
C MET A 216 -4.22 -29.82 4.30
N VAL A 217 -5.01 -29.56 5.34
CA VAL A 217 -5.93 -28.43 5.42
C VAL A 217 -5.54 -27.59 6.62
N ILE A 218 -5.35 -26.28 6.40
CA ILE A 218 -5.03 -25.31 7.43
C ILE A 218 -6.27 -24.46 7.69
N SER A 219 -6.79 -24.48 8.91
CA SER A 219 -7.96 -23.70 9.30
C SER A 219 -7.66 -22.77 10.47
N GLY A 220 -8.41 -21.67 10.55
CA GLY A 220 -8.25 -20.67 11.60
C GLY A 220 -8.90 -19.33 11.23
N GLY A 221 -9.03 -18.43 12.19
CA GLY A 221 -9.56 -17.08 11.97
C GLY A 221 -8.63 -16.19 11.15
N THR A 222 -9.11 -15.01 10.77
CA THR A 222 -8.28 -14.00 10.15
C THR A 222 -7.14 -13.57 11.08
N GLY A 223 -5.93 -13.39 10.57
CA GLY A 223 -4.75 -13.01 11.36
C GLY A 223 -4.17 -14.15 12.21
N SER A 224 -4.70 -15.40 12.16
CA SER A 224 -4.18 -16.52 12.96
C SER A 224 -2.89 -17.15 12.42
N GLY A 225 -2.33 -16.65 11.32
CA GLY A 225 -1.08 -17.16 10.73
C GLY A 225 -1.23 -18.31 9.74
N LYS A 226 -2.44 -18.56 9.19
CA LYS A 226 -2.67 -19.62 8.19
C LYS A 226 -1.70 -19.55 6.99
N THR A 227 -1.60 -18.40 6.36
CA THR A 227 -0.72 -18.16 5.21
C THR A 227 0.74 -18.29 5.61
N THR A 228 1.11 -17.82 6.81
CA THR A 228 2.46 -18.00 7.37
C THR A 228 2.80 -19.48 7.55
N LEU A 229 1.87 -20.26 8.13
CA LEU A 229 2.05 -21.70 8.27
C LEU A 229 2.18 -22.39 6.91
N LEU A 230 1.33 -22.05 5.94
CA LEU A 230 1.38 -22.61 4.60
C LEU A 230 2.72 -22.31 3.90
N ASN A 231 3.20 -21.08 4.00
CA ASN A 231 4.53 -20.71 3.49
C ASN A 231 5.64 -21.53 4.17
N THR A 232 5.60 -21.65 5.50
CA THR A 232 6.58 -22.45 6.26
C THR A 232 6.55 -23.91 5.85
N LEU A 233 5.37 -24.54 5.76
CA LEU A 233 5.24 -25.92 5.33
C LEU A 233 5.73 -26.15 3.90
N SER A 234 5.54 -25.18 3.02
CA SER A 234 6.01 -25.28 1.65
C SER A 234 7.53 -25.39 1.57
N SER A 235 8.30 -24.82 2.52
CA SER A 235 9.77 -24.94 2.55
C SER A 235 10.26 -26.37 2.74
N PHE A 236 9.43 -27.28 3.27
CA PHE A 236 9.75 -28.71 3.41
C PHE A 236 9.54 -29.51 2.13
N ILE A 237 8.94 -28.91 1.10
CA ILE A 237 8.74 -29.58 -0.20
C ILE A 237 10.08 -29.68 -0.90
N PRO A 238 10.49 -30.90 -1.37
CA PRO A 238 11.73 -31.07 -2.12
C PRO A 238 11.79 -30.20 -3.38
N GLY A 239 12.98 -29.67 -3.69
CA GLY A 239 13.19 -28.73 -4.81
C GLY A 239 13.01 -29.33 -6.20
N ASP A 240 12.99 -30.67 -6.32
CA ASP A 240 12.75 -31.41 -7.56
C ASP A 240 11.26 -31.52 -7.92
N GLN A 241 10.35 -31.03 -7.08
CA GLN A 241 8.91 -31.10 -7.29
C GLN A 241 8.37 -29.82 -7.94
N ARG A 242 7.45 -30.01 -8.90
CA ARG A 242 6.71 -28.92 -9.53
C ARG A 242 5.51 -28.54 -8.68
N MET A 243 5.47 -27.26 -8.26
CA MET A 243 4.37 -26.71 -7.49
C MET A 243 3.52 -25.77 -8.32
N ILE A 244 2.21 -25.83 -8.14
CA ILE A 244 1.27 -24.86 -8.71
C ILE A 244 0.48 -24.26 -7.55
N THR A 245 0.52 -22.93 -7.40
CA THR A 245 -0.33 -22.22 -6.46
C THR A 245 -1.56 -21.68 -7.18
N ILE A 246 -2.70 -21.70 -6.47
CA ILE A 246 -3.97 -21.14 -6.94
C ILE A 246 -4.52 -20.27 -5.83
N GLU A 247 -4.69 -18.99 -6.11
CA GLU A 247 -5.03 -17.99 -5.12
C GLU A 247 -6.03 -16.98 -5.70
N ASP A 248 -6.85 -16.37 -4.87
CA ASP A 248 -7.69 -15.25 -5.29
C ASP A 248 -6.87 -13.98 -5.47
N ALA A 249 -5.89 -13.79 -4.61
CA ALA A 249 -4.80 -12.84 -4.80
C ALA A 249 -3.52 -13.52 -4.32
N ALA A 250 -2.47 -13.51 -5.12
CA ALA A 250 -1.25 -14.25 -4.84
C ALA A 250 -0.50 -13.65 -3.63
N GLU A 251 -0.64 -14.27 -2.47
CA GLU A 251 0.02 -13.93 -1.20
C GLU A 251 1.14 -14.90 -0.83
N LEU A 252 1.12 -16.11 -1.40
CA LEU A 252 2.11 -17.14 -1.10
C LEU A 252 3.49 -16.77 -1.64
N GLN A 253 4.51 -16.94 -0.80
CA GLN A 253 5.92 -16.65 -1.11
C GLN A 253 6.74 -17.93 -0.99
N LEU A 254 6.50 -18.86 -1.91
CA LEU A 254 7.24 -20.11 -1.95
C LEU A 254 8.67 -19.87 -2.42
N GLN A 255 9.63 -20.55 -1.78
CA GLN A 255 11.06 -20.31 -1.99
C GLN A 255 11.70 -21.24 -3.03
N GLN A 256 10.94 -22.19 -3.57
CA GLN A 256 11.45 -23.14 -4.56
C GLN A 256 11.46 -22.55 -5.97
N ASP A 257 12.38 -22.99 -6.80
CA ASP A 257 12.56 -22.48 -8.16
C ASP A 257 11.41 -22.86 -9.10
N HIS A 258 10.82 -24.06 -8.89
CA HIS A 258 9.82 -24.61 -9.81
C HIS A 258 8.38 -24.37 -9.33
N VAL A 259 8.02 -23.11 -9.17
CA VAL A 259 6.67 -22.67 -8.77
C VAL A 259 5.97 -21.96 -9.92
N LEU A 260 4.76 -22.41 -10.25
CA LEU A 260 3.86 -21.70 -11.15
C LEU A 260 2.71 -21.12 -10.33
N ARG A 261 2.56 -19.80 -10.38
CA ARG A 261 1.53 -19.07 -9.62
C ARG A 261 0.33 -18.77 -10.53
N LEU A 262 -0.85 -19.16 -10.12
CA LEU A 262 -2.12 -18.90 -10.81
C LEU A 262 -3.01 -18.06 -9.87
N GLU A 263 -3.66 -17.05 -10.46
CA GLU A 263 -4.57 -16.16 -9.75
C GLU A 263 -5.94 -16.17 -10.42
N THR A 264 -7.02 -16.18 -9.62
CA THR A 264 -8.39 -16.06 -10.13
C THR A 264 -8.60 -14.70 -10.78
N ARG A 265 -9.55 -14.61 -11.65
CA ARG A 265 -9.92 -13.35 -12.29
C ARG A 265 -11.40 -13.09 -12.08
N PRO A 266 -11.79 -11.98 -11.42
CA PRO A 266 -13.18 -11.57 -11.35
C PRO A 266 -13.72 -11.20 -12.74
N PRO A 267 -15.04 -11.19 -12.93
CA PRO A 267 -15.64 -10.77 -14.19
C PRO A 267 -15.26 -9.31 -14.51
N ASN A 268 -15.20 -8.99 -15.80
CA ASN A 268 -15.02 -7.62 -16.26
C ASN A 268 -16.32 -6.79 -16.05
N ILE A 269 -16.29 -5.52 -16.45
CA ILE A 269 -17.44 -4.59 -16.33
C ILE A 269 -18.70 -5.11 -17.03
N GLU A 270 -18.54 -5.95 -18.07
CA GLU A 270 -19.65 -6.58 -18.80
C GLU A 270 -20.11 -7.90 -18.15
N GLY A 271 -19.57 -8.28 -17.00
CA GLY A 271 -19.86 -9.55 -16.33
C GLY A 271 -19.23 -10.78 -16.98
N LYS A 272 -18.27 -10.58 -17.91
CA LYS A 272 -17.63 -11.65 -18.68
C LYS A 272 -16.18 -11.90 -18.24
N GLY A 273 -15.64 -13.06 -18.63
CA GLY A 273 -14.23 -13.39 -18.47
C GLY A 273 -13.82 -13.77 -17.06
N MET A 274 -14.76 -14.11 -16.18
CA MET A 274 -14.45 -14.68 -14.86
C MET A 274 -13.70 -16.01 -15.00
N VAL A 275 -12.67 -16.19 -14.18
CA VAL A 275 -11.94 -17.46 -14.01
C VAL A 275 -11.87 -17.73 -12.53
N ASN A 276 -12.54 -18.76 -12.06
CA ASN A 276 -12.60 -19.13 -10.65
C ASN A 276 -11.51 -20.16 -10.27
N ALA A 277 -11.33 -20.41 -8.98
CA ALA A 277 -10.35 -21.36 -8.48
C ALA A 277 -10.58 -22.78 -9.02
N THR A 278 -11.82 -23.23 -9.12
CA THR A 278 -12.17 -24.55 -9.68
C THR A 278 -11.71 -24.72 -11.12
N ASP A 279 -11.83 -23.67 -11.96
CA ASP A 279 -11.35 -23.69 -13.35
C ASP A 279 -9.82 -23.82 -13.41
N LEU A 280 -9.12 -23.11 -12.52
CA LEU A 280 -7.67 -23.16 -12.40
C LEU A 280 -7.20 -24.53 -11.90
N VAL A 281 -7.88 -25.14 -10.91
CA VAL A 281 -7.58 -26.50 -10.46
C VAL A 281 -7.72 -27.51 -11.59
N LYS A 282 -8.84 -27.47 -12.34
CA LYS A 282 -9.03 -28.35 -13.50
C LYS A 282 -7.94 -28.20 -14.55
N ASN A 283 -7.45 -26.99 -14.77
CA ASN A 283 -6.36 -26.71 -15.69
C ASN A 283 -5.02 -27.18 -15.13
N ALA A 284 -4.74 -26.91 -13.86
CA ALA A 284 -3.51 -27.27 -13.17
C ALA A 284 -3.23 -28.78 -13.22
N LEU A 285 -4.28 -29.64 -13.12
CA LEU A 285 -4.14 -31.09 -13.26
C LEU A 285 -3.56 -31.55 -14.60
N ARG A 286 -3.63 -30.71 -15.65
CA ARG A 286 -3.03 -31.00 -16.97
C ARG A 286 -1.61 -30.46 -17.14
N MET A 287 -1.10 -29.75 -16.11
CA MET A 287 0.19 -29.06 -16.15
C MET A 287 1.31 -29.86 -15.49
N ARG A 288 1.11 -31.15 -15.23
CA ARG A 288 2.04 -32.05 -14.54
C ARG A 288 2.48 -31.55 -13.16
N PRO A 289 1.55 -31.23 -12.27
CA PRO A 289 1.90 -30.83 -10.92
C PRO A 289 2.36 -32.02 -10.08
N ASP A 290 3.36 -31.82 -9.20
CA ASP A 290 3.63 -32.72 -8.08
C ASP A 290 2.85 -32.26 -6.84
N ARG A 291 2.60 -30.95 -6.73
CA ARG A 291 1.81 -30.31 -5.67
C ARG A 291 0.90 -29.24 -6.23
N ILE A 292 -0.33 -29.19 -5.75
CA ILE A 292 -1.23 -28.06 -5.94
C ILE A 292 -1.50 -27.46 -4.55
N ILE A 293 -1.24 -26.16 -4.42
CA ILE A 293 -1.40 -25.40 -3.18
C ILE A 293 -2.49 -24.37 -3.42
N ILE A 294 -3.58 -24.49 -2.69
CA ILE A 294 -4.72 -23.57 -2.77
C ILE A 294 -4.61 -22.59 -1.62
N GLY A 295 -4.53 -21.27 -1.92
CA GLY A 295 -4.35 -20.24 -0.91
C GLY A 295 -5.52 -20.14 0.05
N GLU A 296 -6.74 -20.25 -0.48
CA GLU A 296 -7.97 -20.32 0.33
C GLU A 296 -9.08 -21.06 -0.41
N CYS A 297 -9.94 -21.73 0.35
CA CYS A 297 -11.13 -22.40 -0.18
C CYS A 297 -12.38 -21.62 0.24
N ARG A 298 -13.16 -21.17 -0.74
CA ARG A 298 -14.44 -20.47 -0.54
C ARG A 298 -15.61 -21.21 -1.16
N GLY A 299 -15.36 -22.27 -1.90
CA GLY A 299 -16.33 -23.03 -2.66
C GLY A 299 -15.94 -24.50 -2.79
N PRO A 300 -16.31 -25.15 -3.89
CA PRO A 300 -16.10 -26.58 -4.09
C PRO A 300 -14.70 -26.95 -4.62
N GLU A 301 -13.77 -26.01 -4.67
CA GLU A 301 -12.38 -26.20 -5.10
C GLU A 301 -11.53 -27.13 -4.21
#